data_b549a88e0708bcaf1ec7090d3a56a931
#
_entry.id   b549a88e0708bcaf1ec7090d3a56a931
#
_cell.length_a   1.000
_cell.length_b   1.000
_cell.length_c   1.000
_cell.angle_alpha   90.00
_cell.angle_beta   90.00
_cell.angle_gamma   90.00
#
_symmetry.space_group_name_H-M   'P 1'
#
loop_
_entity.id
_entity.type
_entity.pdbx_description
1 polymer ?
#
loop_
_entity_poly.entity_id
_entity_poly.type
_entity_poly.pdbx_seq_one_letter_code
_entity_poly.pdbx_strand_id
1 'polypeptide(L)'
;MAYEYGAKEPEKLKIKDMTPKQEELLIKSDTFCMLPWQHIHAFPDGRAYPCCFSLDKYPVGDLNKDSMETVFNGTDMKQMRLNMLANKPSKQCTKCYDQEESGFFSLRLSSNKHFGHNIGMVENTQADGSADFVIKYWDIRFSN
;
A
#
# COMPACT_ATOMS: atom_id res chain seq x y z
N MET A 1 -15.59 0.10 -2.65
CA MET A 1 -15.38 -1.19 -1.97
C MET A 1 -15.31 -0.93 -0.47
N ALA A 2 -16.14 -1.60 0.28
CA ALA A 2 -16.11 -1.47 1.72
C ALA A 2 -15.14 -2.51 2.31
N TYR A 3 -14.26 -2.05 3.19
CA TYR A 3 -13.41 -2.92 3.98
C TYR A 3 -14.01 -3.05 5.37
N GLU A 4 -14.12 -4.27 5.85
CA GLU A 4 -14.52 -4.51 7.23
C GLU A 4 -13.27 -4.52 8.11
N TYR A 5 -13.04 -3.40 8.79
CA TYR A 5 -11.89 -3.27 9.68
C TYR A 5 -12.21 -3.85 11.05
N GLY A 6 -11.31 -4.66 11.56
CA GLY A 6 -11.35 -5.13 12.95
C GLY A 6 -12.44 -6.11 13.30
N ALA A 7 -13.29 -6.51 12.36
CA ALA A 7 -14.47 -7.31 12.67
C ALA A 7 -14.25 -8.82 12.62
N LYS A 8 -13.33 -9.31 11.79
CA LYS A 8 -13.12 -10.74 11.57
C LYS A 8 -11.66 -11.04 11.28
N GLU A 9 -11.24 -12.24 11.63
CA GLU A 9 -9.97 -12.75 11.12
C GLU A 9 -10.02 -12.85 9.59
N PRO A 10 -8.92 -12.50 8.91
CA PRO A 10 -8.87 -12.65 7.47
C PRO A 10 -8.92 -14.11 7.07
N GLU A 11 -9.57 -14.41 5.97
CA GLU A 11 -9.42 -15.71 5.35
C GLU A 11 -7.93 -15.89 4.99
N LYS A 12 -7.50 -17.14 4.97
CA LYS A 12 -6.12 -17.47 4.61
C LYS A 12 -5.81 -16.94 3.21
N LEU A 13 -4.68 -16.26 3.07
CA LEU A 13 -4.20 -15.77 1.79
C LEU A 13 -3.97 -16.95 0.84
N LYS A 14 -4.63 -16.91 -0.32
CA LYS A 14 -4.55 -17.97 -1.32
C LYS A 14 -3.53 -17.60 -2.40
N ILE A 15 -2.26 -17.85 -2.12
CA ILE A 15 -1.21 -17.76 -3.13
C ILE A 15 -0.58 -19.15 -3.23
N LYS A 16 -0.66 -19.73 -4.43
CA LYS A 16 -0.05 -21.01 -4.70
C LYS A 16 1.45 -20.81 -4.90
N ASP A 17 2.25 -21.68 -4.29
CA ASP A 17 3.71 -21.70 -4.46
C ASP A 17 4.39 -20.38 -4.10
N MET A 18 3.98 -19.78 -2.98
CA MET A 18 4.61 -18.57 -2.48
C MET A 18 6.08 -18.79 -2.17
N THR A 19 6.95 -17.89 -2.68
CA THR A 19 8.38 -17.95 -2.34
C THR A 19 8.61 -17.54 -0.89
N PRO A 20 9.76 -17.94 -0.27
CA PRO A 20 10.07 -17.48 1.09
C PRO A 20 10.07 -15.96 1.24
N LYS A 21 10.53 -15.22 0.23
CA LYS A 21 10.53 -13.76 0.26
C LYS A 21 9.11 -13.18 0.22
N GLN A 22 8.26 -13.76 -0.59
CA GLN A 22 6.84 -13.36 -0.67
C GLN A 22 6.14 -13.63 0.66
N GLU A 23 6.38 -14.78 1.27
CA GLU A 23 5.84 -15.12 2.58
C GLU A 23 6.34 -14.14 3.65
N GLU A 24 7.62 -13.80 3.63
CA GLU A 24 8.21 -12.82 4.52
C GLU A 24 7.45 -11.48 4.45
N LEU A 25 7.18 -11.00 3.26
CA LEU A 25 6.49 -9.72 3.06
C LEU A 25 5.00 -9.80 3.39
N LEU A 26 4.29 -10.79 2.85
CA LEU A 26 2.83 -10.85 2.93
C LEU A 26 2.31 -11.38 4.27
N ILE A 27 3.04 -12.29 4.89
CA ILE A 27 2.56 -13.00 6.08
C ILE A 27 3.29 -12.57 7.35
N LYS A 28 4.62 -12.50 7.31
CA LYS A 28 5.44 -12.30 8.50
C LYS A 28 5.70 -10.83 8.83
N SER A 29 5.77 -9.97 7.82
CA SER A 29 6.07 -8.56 8.03
C SER A 29 4.94 -7.83 8.74
N ASP A 30 5.30 -6.99 9.71
CA ASP A 30 4.36 -6.11 10.41
C ASP A 30 4.22 -4.74 9.72
N THR A 31 4.96 -4.51 8.64
CA THR A 31 5.02 -3.18 8.00
C THR A 31 4.68 -3.19 6.52
N PHE A 32 4.76 -4.33 5.85
CA PHE A 32 4.53 -4.42 4.42
C PHE A 32 3.05 -4.27 4.06
N CYS A 33 2.77 -3.50 3.00
CA CYS A 33 1.44 -3.35 2.41
C CYS A 33 1.55 -3.30 0.89
N MET A 34 0.64 -3.97 0.19
CA MET A 34 0.60 -3.97 -1.28
C MET A 34 0.25 -2.61 -1.89
N LEU A 35 -0.46 -1.75 -1.18
CA LEU A 35 -1.04 -0.54 -1.76
C LEU A 35 -0.02 0.42 -2.38
N PRO A 36 1.18 0.66 -1.82
CA PRO A 36 2.13 1.56 -2.45
C PRO A 36 2.61 1.15 -3.85
N TRP A 37 2.34 -0.08 -4.27
CA TRP A 37 2.71 -0.56 -5.61
C TRP A 37 1.58 -0.48 -6.63
N GLN A 38 0.35 -0.15 -6.20
CA GLN A 38 -0.79 -0.25 -7.11
C GLN A 38 -1.88 0.78 -6.87
N HIS A 39 -1.67 1.76 -5.98
CA HIS A 39 -2.75 2.67 -5.57
C HIS A 39 -2.23 4.06 -5.24
N ILE A 40 -3.03 5.07 -5.60
CA ILE A 40 -2.91 6.46 -5.12
C ILE A 40 -4.32 6.90 -4.71
N HIS A 41 -4.43 7.51 -3.54
CA HIS A 41 -5.67 8.11 -3.06
C HIS A 41 -5.58 9.62 -3.22
N ALA A 42 -6.51 10.23 -3.95
CA ALA A 42 -6.53 11.67 -4.19
C ALA A 42 -7.64 12.33 -3.39
N PHE A 43 -7.32 13.42 -2.72
CA PHE A 43 -8.30 14.30 -2.09
C PHE A 43 -8.79 15.34 -3.11
N PRO A 44 -9.99 15.92 -2.90
CA PRO A 44 -10.54 16.93 -3.82
C PRO A 44 -9.65 18.16 -3.99
N ASP A 45 -8.82 18.50 -3.01
CA ASP A 45 -7.89 19.62 -3.06
C ASP A 45 -6.56 19.31 -3.77
N GLY A 46 -6.39 18.09 -4.27
CA GLY A 46 -5.21 17.67 -5.01
C GLY A 46 -4.16 16.95 -4.18
N ARG A 47 -4.28 16.91 -2.86
CA ARG A 47 -3.34 16.15 -2.03
C ARG A 47 -3.46 14.66 -2.37
N ALA A 48 -2.32 13.99 -2.50
CA ALA A 48 -2.25 12.57 -2.80
C ALA A 48 -1.67 11.80 -1.63
N TYR A 49 -2.20 10.59 -1.43
CA TYR A 49 -1.81 9.68 -0.35
C TYR A 49 -1.62 8.26 -0.90
N PRO A 50 -0.86 7.41 -0.22
CA PRO A 50 -0.70 6.02 -0.67
C PRO A 50 -1.99 5.19 -0.51
N CYS A 51 -2.87 5.57 0.41
CA CYS A 51 -4.16 4.92 0.60
C CYS A 51 -5.13 5.84 1.34
N CYS A 52 -6.40 5.44 1.41
CA CYS A 52 -7.45 6.23 2.07
C CYS A 52 -7.31 6.29 3.60
N PHE A 53 -6.47 5.45 4.19
CA PHE A 53 -6.27 5.38 5.64
C PHE A 53 -4.94 5.96 6.11
N SER A 54 -4.19 6.56 5.19
CA SER A 54 -2.93 7.24 5.49
C SER A 54 -3.15 8.46 6.41
N LEU A 55 -2.15 8.80 7.20
CA LEU A 55 -2.22 10.02 8.02
C LEU A 55 -2.28 11.28 7.13
N ASP A 56 -3.25 12.14 7.38
CA ASP A 56 -3.52 13.34 6.57
C ASP A 56 -2.35 14.32 6.51
N LYS A 57 -1.53 14.36 7.56
CA LYS A 57 -0.41 15.29 7.63
C LYS A 57 0.80 14.90 6.77
N TYR A 58 0.78 13.72 6.17
CA TYR A 58 1.89 13.22 5.36
C TYR A 58 1.45 12.90 3.92
N PRO A 59 1.02 13.88 3.12
CA PRO A 59 0.74 13.62 1.72
C PRO A 59 2.01 13.19 0.99
N VAL A 60 1.85 12.38 -0.05
CA VAL A 60 2.97 11.90 -0.87
C VAL A 60 3.13 12.68 -2.16
N GLY A 61 2.26 13.63 -2.43
CA GLY A 61 2.33 14.49 -3.60
C GLY A 61 1.15 15.43 -3.71
N ASP A 62 1.18 16.26 -4.75
CA ASP A 62 0.15 17.25 -5.05
C ASP A 62 -0.21 17.15 -6.53
N LEU A 63 -1.42 16.69 -6.81
CA LEU A 63 -1.92 16.48 -8.17
C LEU A 63 -2.28 17.79 -8.88
N ASN A 64 -2.24 18.93 -8.19
CA ASN A 64 -2.32 20.23 -8.84
C ASN A 64 -0.98 20.62 -9.52
N LYS A 65 0.12 20.03 -9.08
CA LYS A 65 1.47 20.32 -9.57
C LYS A 65 2.03 19.24 -10.46
N ASP A 66 1.74 17.98 -10.14
CA ASP A 66 2.36 16.82 -10.77
C ASP A 66 1.31 15.87 -11.30
N SER A 67 1.68 15.10 -12.33
CA SER A 67 0.85 14.03 -12.84
C SER A 67 0.75 12.88 -11.83
N MET A 68 -0.26 12.05 -11.99
CA MET A 68 -0.42 10.83 -11.19
C MET A 68 0.84 9.95 -11.27
N GLU A 69 1.39 9.79 -12.47
CA GLU A 69 2.59 8.99 -12.69
C GLU A 69 3.80 9.56 -11.93
N THR A 70 3.98 10.88 -11.97
CA THR A 70 5.06 11.54 -11.23
C THR A 70 4.90 11.36 -9.71
N VAL A 71 3.68 11.50 -9.20
CA VAL A 71 3.40 11.31 -7.77
C VAL A 71 3.65 9.86 -7.37
N PHE A 72 3.24 8.91 -8.21
CA PHE A 72 3.40 7.48 -7.92
C PHE A 72 4.86 7.10 -7.67
N ASN A 73 5.79 7.73 -8.37
CA ASN A 73 7.22 7.53 -8.18
C ASN A 73 7.94 8.77 -7.60
N GLY A 74 7.21 9.55 -6.82
CA GLY A 74 7.79 10.66 -6.07
C GLY A 74 8.65 10.17 -4.90
N THR A 75 9.37 11.10 -4.30
CA THR A 75 10.33 10.80 -3.22
C THR A 75 9.71 10.04 -2.08
N ASP A 76 8.52 10.47 -1.62
CA ASP A 76 7.87 9.83 -0.46
C ASP A 76 7.36 8.43 -0.77
N MET A 77 6.81 8.22 -1.96
CA MET A 77 6.35 6.89 -2.38
C MET A 77 7.52 5.91 -2.52
N LYS A 78 8.61 6.35 -3.13
CA LYS A 78 9.82 5.53 -3.25
C LYS A 78 10.37 5.15 -1.88
N GLN A 79 10.42 6.11 -0.96
CA GLN A 79 10.91 5.84 0.38
C GLN A 79 10.01 4.86 1.14
N MET A 80 8.70 4.98 0.99
CA MET A 80 7.77 4.02 1.61
C MET A 80 8.04 2.60 1.13
N ARG A 81 8.21 2.41 -0.18
CA ARG A 81 8.50 1.09 -0.72
C ARG A 81 9.81 0.53 -0.19
N LEU A 82 10.86 1.35 -0.13
CA LEU A 82 12.14 0.93 0.43
C LEU A 82 12.02 0.54 1.90
N ASN A 83 11.28 1.32 2.68
CA ASN A 83 11.02 0.99 4.08
C ASN A 83 10.34 -0.36 4.22
N MET A 84 9.28 -0.58 3.45
CA MET A 84 8.53 -1.83 3.49
C MET A 84 9.36 -3.04 3.08
N LEU A 85 10.21 -2.89 2.06
CA LEU A 85 11.11 -3.97 1.64
C LEU A 85 12.19 -4.27 2.67
N ALA A 86 12.55 -3.28 3.49
CA ALA A 86 13.52 -3.42 4.57
C ALA A 86 12.87 -3.77 5.92
N ASN A 87 11.56 -4.05 5.92
CA ASN A 87 10.77 -4.33 7.12
C ASN A 87 10.84 -3.20 8.15
N LYS A 88 10.77 -1.96 7.66
CA LYS A 88 10.76 -0.75 8.48
C LYS A 88 9.40 -0.06 8.41
N PRO A 89 8.92 0.56 9.51
CA PRO A 89 7.65 1.26 9.49
C PRO A 89 7.72 2.54 8.65
N SER A 90 6.58 2.93 8.11
CA SER A 90 6.38 4.20 7.42
C SER A 90 5.42 5.07 8.23
N LYS A 91 5.75 6.34 8.40
CA LYS A 91 4.95 7.27 9.21
C LYS A 91 3.52 7.43 8.70
N GLN A 92 3.31 7.29 7.38
CA GLN A 92 1.99 7.37 6.78
C GLN A 92 1.05 6.25 7.23
N CYS A 93 1.60 5.12 7.67
CA CYS A 93 0.86 3.89 7.95
C CYS A 93 0.58 3.65 9.44
N THR A 94 0.80 4.65 10.29
CA THR A 94 0.68 4.53 11.75
C THR A 94 -0.68 4.01 12.20
N LYS A 95 -1.76 4.43 11.55
CA LYS A 95 -3.12 3.97 11.90
C LYS A 95 -3.27 2.46 11.78
N CYS A 96 -2.70 1.86 10.73
CA CYS A 96 -2.75 0.40 10.57
C CYS A 96 -1.95 -0.31 11.64
N TYR A 97 -0.76 0.20 11.96
CA TYR A 97 0.08 -0.40 13.00
C TYR A 97 -0.62 -0.34 14.36
N ASP A 98 -1.24 0.78 14.69
CA ASP A 98 -1.97 0.97 15.95
C ASP A 98 -3.17 0.02 16.03
N GLN A 99 -3.91 -0.16 14.96
CA GLN A 99 -5.03 -1.10 14.91
C GLN A 99 -4.56 -2.54 15.16
N GLU A 100 -3.48 -2.95 14.52
CA GLU A 100 -2.94 -4.31 14.68
C GLU A 100 -2.45 -4.54 16.09
N GLU A 101 -1.78 -3.55 16.70
CA GLU A 101 -1.34 -3.63 18.09
C GLU A 101 -2.51 -3.79 19.05
N SER A 102 -3.67 -3.20 18.72
CA SER A 102 -4.89 -3.32 19.50
C SER A 102 -5.70 -4.58 19.20
N GLY A 103 -5.19 -5.46 18.34
CA GLY A 103 -5.83 -6.72 17.99
C GLY A 103 -6.84 -6.64 16.85
N PHE A 104 -6.88 -5.54 16.11
CA PHE A 104 -7.79 -5.36 14.98
C PHE A 104 -7.17 -5.74 13.66
N PHE A 105 -8.03 -6.10 12.71
CA PHE A 105 -7.64 -6.40 11.33
C PHE A 105 -7.58 -5.09 10.53
N SER A 106 -6.37 -4.65 10.19
CA SER A 106 -6.10 -3.37 9.55
C SER A 106 -6.34 -3.38 8.04
N LEU A 107 -6.37 -2.18 7.44
CA LEU A 107 -6.38 -2.03 5.98
C LEU A 107 -5.13 -2.66 5.35
N ARG A 108 -3.98 -2.57 6.02
CA ARG A 108 -2.74 -3.22 5.55
C ARG A 108 -2.94 -4.72 5.36
N LEU A 109 -3.45 -5.38 6.38
CA LEU A 109 -3.72 -6.83 6.32
C LEU A 109 -4.78 -7.16 5.27
N SER A 110 -5.83 -6.36 5.20
CA SER A 110 -6.88 -6.52 4.19
C SER A 110 -6.33 -6.37 2.78
N SER A 111 -5.49 -5.37 2.56
CA SER A 111 -4.89 -5.12 1.24
C SER A 111 -3.96 -6.26 0.82
N ASN A 112 -3.16 -6.76 1.75
CA ASN A 112 -2.27 -7.89 1.47
C ASN A 112 -3.06 -9.15 1.12
N LYS A 113 -4.19 -9.36 1.77
CA LYS A 113 -5.08 -10.48 1.46
C LYS A 113 -5.71 -10.34 0.07
N HIS A 114 -6.27 -9.16 -0.23
CA HIS A 114 -6.98 -8.94 -1.49
C HIS A 114 -6.05 -8.83 -2.69
N PHE A 115 -4.88 -8.24 -2.52
CA PHE A 115 -3.98 -7.90 -3.62
C PHE A 115 -2.67 -8.68 -3.60
N GLY A 116 -2.47 -9.55 -2.63
CA GLY A 116 -1.22 -10.32 -2.48
C GLY A 116 -0.89 -11.18 -3.70
N HIS A 117 -1.89 -11.58 -4.48
CA HIS A 117 -1.66 -12.31 -5.73
C HIS A 117 -0.86 -11.51 -6.75
N ASN A 118 -0.76 -10.19 -6.57
CA ASN A 118 0.04 -9.31 -7.41
C ASN A 118 1.45 -9.08 -6.86
N ILE A 119 1.90 -9.88 -5.89
CA ILE A 119 3.21 -9.67 -5.23
C ILE A 119 4.38 -9.68 -6.21
N GLY A 120 4.23 -10.32 -7.37
CA GLY A 120 5.26 -10.31 -8.40
C GLY A 120 5.67 -8.91 -8.86
N MET A 121 4.75 -7.94 -8.83
CA MET A 121 5.07 -6.55 -9.20
C MET A 121 6.03 -5.89 -8.21
N VAL A 122 6.06 -6.36 -6.97
CA VAL A 122 6.96 -5.84 -5.94
C VAL A 122 8.42 -6.23 -6.24
N GLU A 123 8.61 -7.37 -6.88
CA GLU A 123 9.95 -7.87 -7.27
C GLU A 123 10.61 -7.02 -8.34
N ASN A 124 9.82 -6.22 -9.09
CA ASN A 124 10.31 -5.30 -10.10
C ASN A 124 10.70 -3.92 -9.53
N THR A 125 10.67 -3.75 -8.23
CA THR A 125 11.03 -2.49 -7.59
C THR A 125 12.51 -2.19 -7.83
N GLN A 126 12.80 -0.96 -8.28
CA GLN A 126 14.15 -0.52 -8.54
C GLN A 126 14.89 -0.21 -7.24
N ALA A 127 16.22 -0.09 -7.33
CA ALA A 127 17.05 0.17 -6.15
C ALA A 127 16.69 1.47 -5.43
N ASP A 128 16.15 2.47 -6.15
CA ASP A 128 15.72 3.75 -5.57
C ASP A 128 14.29 3.73 -5.02
N GLY A 129 13.57 2.61 -5.15
CA GLY A 129 12.19 2.46 -4.71
C GLY A 129 11.16 2.73 -5.80
N SER A 130 11.58 3.07 -7.02
CA SER A 130 10.65 3.23 -8.15
C SER A 130 9.97 1.91 -8.49
N ALA A 131 8.74 1.98 -8.92
CA ALA A 131 7.96 0.82 -9.33
C ALA A 131 7.26 1.10 -10.67
N ASP A 132 6.89 0.04 -11.38
CA ASP A 132 6.11 0.18 -12.60
C ASP A 132 4.79 0.86 -12.29
N PHE A 133 4.43 1.86 -13.10
CA PHE A 133 3.17 2.58 -12.93
C PHE A 133 2.02 1.70 -13.41
N VAL A 134 1.41 0.97 -12.49
CA VAL A 134 0.28 0.09 -12.76
C VAL A 134 -0.84 0.38 -11.76
N ILE A 135 -1.81 1.20 -12.17
CA ILE A 135 -2.96 1.53 -11.33
C ILE A 135 -4.20 0.91 -11.97
N LYS A 136 -4.39 -0.40 -11.73
CA LYS A 136 -5.50 -1.13 -12.34
C LYS A 136 -6.86 -0.79 -11.76
N TYR A 137 -6.90 -0.37 -10.50
CA TYR A 137 -8.16 -0.26 -9.78
C TYR A 137 -8.66 1.17 -9.61
N TRP A 138 -7.76 2.15 -9.66
CA TRP A 138 -8.16 3.52 -9.44
C TRP A 138 -8.99 4.10 -10.60
N ASP A 139 -8.78 3.64 -11.82
CA ASP A 139 -9.58 4.07 -12.98
C ASP A 139 -11.08 3.85 -12.74
N ILE A 140 -11.42 2.74 -12.11
CA ILE A 140 -12.81 2.42 -11.78
C ILE A 140 -13.37 3.41 -10.76
N ARG A 141 -12.55 3.86 -9.83
CA ARG A 141 -12.96 4.79 -8.77
C ARG A 141 -13.09 6.23 -9.25
N PHE A 142 -12.22 6.64 -10.16
CA PHE A 142 -12.20 8.01 -10.67
C PHE A 142 -13.16 8.24 -11.84
N SER A 143 -13.65 7.18 -12.43
CA SER A 143 -14.67 7.28 -13.47
C SER A 143 -16.08 7.52 -12.91
N ASN A 144 -16.24 7.46 -11.63
CA ASN A 144 -17.53 7.71 -10.97
C ASN A 144 -17.58 9.12 -10.41
#